data_bc39e2b9aeb3a1635953d560ffc068c9
#
_entry.id   bc39e2b9aeb3a1635953d560ffc068c9
#
_cell.length_a   1.000
_cell.length_b   1.000
_cell.length_c   1.000
_cell.angle_alpha   90.00
_cell.angle_beta   90.00
_cell.angle_gamma   90.00
#
_symmetry.space_group_name_H-M   'P 1'
#
loop_
_entity.id
_entity.type
_entity.pdbx_description
1 polymer ?
#
loop_
_entity_poly.entity_id
_entity_poly.type
_entity_poly.pdbx_seq_one_letter_code
_entity_poly.pdbx_strand_id
1 'polypeptide(L)'
;MRIPFCEFCVKTRLFCSKCQSLLNSGQYEMYDVDVIDAILKLTDEDQKLKSMLNDVEYYKSYDVGNTYFIALKGIRRVPINMVRSLEDKLTEMLNRRVKIIEYTADINELVTQIAYPAKPTVATTWLPDGTSETEVRIMRRDARRLRLKPTDMARLLSAITNRSVKVRVIGRDQLNTA
;
A
#
# COMPACT_ATOMS: atom_id res chain seq x y z
N MET A 1 -6.83 0.82 16.57
CA MET A 1 -5.93 0.30 15.51
C MET A 1 -4.73 -0.39 16.16
N ARG A 2 -4.31 -1.54 15.63
CA ARG A 2 -3.07 -2.20 16.06
C ARG A 2 -1.89 -1.65 15.27
N ILE A 3 -0.82 -1.22 15.97
CA ILE A 3 0.38 -0.65 15.39
C ILE A 3 1.63 -1.43 15.83
N PRO A 4 2.71 -1.48 15.03
CA PRO A 4 3.93 -2.22 15.36
C PRO A 4 4.79 -1.52 16.42
N PHE A 5 4.69 -0.21 16.54
CA PHE A 5 5.44 0.62 17.47
C PHE A 5 4.64 0.91 18.75
N CYS A 6 5.33 1.24 19.83
CA CYS A 6 4.68 1.77 21.02
C CYS A 6 4.14 3.20 20.72
N GLU A 7 2.92 3.51 21.14
CA GLU A 7 2.34 4.85 20.93
C GLU A 7 3.22 5.96 21.54
N PHE A 8 3.80 5.71 22.71
CA PHE A 8 4.75 6.63 23.33
C PHE A 8 5.95 6.92 22.43
N CYS A 9 6.57 5.87 21.85
CA CYS A 9 7.71 6.03 20.95
C CYS A 9 7.35 6.81 19.68
N VAL A 10 6.16 6.59 19.14
CA VAL A 10 5.66 7.32 17.95
C VAL A 10 5.48 8.80 18.28
N LYS A 11 4.79 9.12 19.38
CA LYS A 11 4.45 10.50 19.78
C LYS A 11 5.66 11.31 20.22
N THR A 12 6.61 10.69 20.95
CA THR A 12 7.77 11.39 21.52
C THR A 12 9.03 11.33 20.67
N ARG A 13 9.07 10.42 19.69
CA ARG A 13 10.27 10.09 18.89
C ARG A 13 11.43 9.53 19.73
N LEU A 14 11.16 9.13 20.96
CA LEU A 14 12.11 8.45 21.84
C LEU A 14 11.86 6.94 21.74
N PHE A 15 12.68 6.27 20.93
CA PHE A 15 12.47 4.86 20.63
C PHE A 15 13.06 3.96 21.72
N CYS A 16 12.23 3.05 22.24
CA CYS A 16 12.71 1.95 23.08
C CYS A 16 13.50 0.94 22.22
N SER A 17 14.19 0.01 22.84
CA SER A 17 15.03 -0.98 22.15
C SER A 17 14.26 -1.79 21.10
N LYS A 18 13.00 -2.17 21.38
CA LYS A 18 12.13 -2.87 20.43
C LYS A 18 11.81 -2.02 19.20
N CYS A 19 11.37 -0.78 19.41
CA CYS A 19 11.02 0.12 18.30
C CYS A 19 12.25 0.51 17.48
N GLN A 20 13.39 0.71 18.13
CA GLN A 20 14.65 0.98 17.47
C GLN A 20 15.12 -0.20 16.62
N SER A 21 14.94 -1.44 17.11
CA SER A 21 15.28 -2.64 16.36
C SER A 21 14.44 -2.78 15.09
N LEU A 22 13.14 -2.43 15.13
CA LEU A 22 12.26 -2.45 13.95
C LEU A 22 12.73 -1.48 12.85
N LEU A 23 13.24 -0.31 13.24
CA LEU A 23 13.81 0.67 12.30
C LEU A 23 15.18 0.22 11.79
N ASN A 24 16.06 -0.24 12.67
CA ASN A 24 17.41 -0.66 12.30
C ASN A 24 17.44 -1.89 11.39
N SER A 25 16.44 -2.76 11.49
CA SER A 25 16.30 -3.94 10.62
C SER A 25 15.80 -3.59 9.21
N GLY A 26 15.37 -2.35 8.94
CA GLY A 26 14.74 -1.94 7.69
C GLY A 26 13.34 -2.54 7.48
N GLN A 27 12.77 -3.17 8.52
CA GLN A 27 11.40 -3.66 8.45
C GLN A 27 10.42 -2.51 8.30
N TYR A 28 10.69 -1.39 8.98
CA TYR A 28 9.95 -0.13 8.88
C TYR A 28 10.92 1.03 8.66
N GLU A 29 10.42 2.08 8.02
CA GLU A 29 11.14 3.31 7.76
C GLU A 29 10.61 4.45 8.65
N MET A 30 11.34 5.57 8.74
CA MET A 30 10.89 6.71 9.54
C MET A 30 9.55 7.28 9.07
N TYR A 31 9.26 7.25 7.77
CA TYR A 31 7.96 7.67 7.26
C TYR A 31 6.79 6.77 7.71
N ASP A 32 7.03 5.49 8.07
CA ASP A 32 6.01 4.65 8.73
C ASP A 32 5.62 5.25 10.10
N VAL A 33 6.62 5.74 10.85
CA VAL A 33 6.39 6.40 12.14
C VAL A 33 5.59 7.69 11.95
N ASP A 34 5.91 8.48 10.89
CA ASP A 34 5.19 9.72 10.58
C ASP A 34 3.73 9.45 10.20
N VAL A 35 3.50 8.42 9.38
CA VAL A 35 2.14 7.99 8.99
C VAL A 35 1.35 7.51 10.20
N ILE A 36 1.95 6.68 11.07
CA ILE A 36 1.28 6.18 12.27
C ILE A 36 0.95 7.34 13.22
N ASP A 37 1.86 8.29 13.42
CA ASP A 37 1.64 9.48 14.27
C ASP A 37 0.46 10.31 13.75
N ALA A 38 0.40 10.54 12.42
CA ALA A 38 -0.71 11.25 11.80
C ALA A 38 -2.05 10.51 12.00
N ILE A 39 -2.07 9.18 11.83
CA ILE A 39 -3.30 8.40 12.08
C ILE A 39 -3.71 8.46 13.55
N LEU A 40 -2.76 8.36 14.49
CA LEU A 40 -3.05 8.45 15.93
C LEU A 40 -3.64 9.80 16.30
N LYS A 41 -3.09 10.91 15.79
CA LYS A 41 -3.64 12.26 15.99
C LYS A 41 -5.08 12.36 15.51
N LEU A 42 -5.37 11.88 14.29
CA LEU A 42 -6.73 11.88 13.76
C LEU A 42 -7.69 11.01 14.56
N THR A 43 -7.23 9.88 15.10
CA THR A 43 -8.07 9.02 15.96
C THR A 43 -8.25 9.57 17.36
N ASP A 44 -7.34 10.38 17.87
CA ASP A 44 -7.50 11.08 19.15
C ASP A 44 -8.53 12.22 19.04
N GLU A 45 -8.65 12.86 17.86
CA GLU A 45 -9.60 13.93 17.57
C GLU A 45 -11.00 13.40 17.22
N ASP A 46 -11.11 12.22 16.59
CA ASP A 46 -12.37 11.66 16.08
C ASP A 46 -12.64 10.26 16.65
N GLN A 47 -13.50 10.21 17.68
CA GLN A 47 -13.89 8.95 18.33
C GLN A 47 -14.60 7.97 17.39
N LYS A 48 -15.31 8.46 16.37
CA LYS A 48 -15.97 7.61 15.39
C LYS A 48 -14.92 6.93 14.50
N LEU A 49 -13.92 7.67 14.06
CA LEU A 49 -12.78 7.13 13.31
C LEU A 49 -12.01 6.11 14.18
N LYS A 50 -11.76 6.43 15.43
CA LYS A 50 -11.09 5.53 16.40
C LYS A 50 -11.84 4.20 16.54
N SER A 51 -13.15 4.23 16.70
CA SER A 51 -13.97 3.01 16.83
C SER A 51 -13.92 2.16 15.55
N MET A 52 -13.97 2.78 14.37
CA MET A 52 -13.93 2.07 13.09
C MET A 52 -12.57 1.44 12.79
N LEU A 53 -11.49 2.06 13.26
CA LEU A 53 -10.12 1.54 13.08
C LEU A 53 -9.69 0.56 14.17
N ASN A 54 -10.54 0.24 15.14
CA ASN A 54 -10.16 -0.57 16.30
C ASN A 54 -9.64 -1.96 15.90
N ASP A 55 -10.28 -2.60 14.91
CA ASP A 55 -9.91 -3.93 14.40
C ASP A 55 -8.97 -3.88 13.20
N VAL A 56 -8.52 -2.69 12.80
CA VAL A 56 -7.58 -2.50 11.70
C VAL A 56 -6.16 -2.60 12.23
N GLU A 57 -5.29 -3.29 11.47
CA GLU A 57 -3.87 -3.42 11.77
C GLU A 57 -3.03 -2.69 10.73
N TYR A 58 -2.10 -1.87 11.20
CA TYR A 58 -1.09 -1.26 10.35
C TYR A 58 -0.07 -2.32 9.92
N TYR A 59 0.09 -2.48 8.60
CA TYR A 59 1.06 -3.42 8.06
C TYR A 59 2.37 -2.71 7.70
N LYS A 60 2.35 -1.84 6.69
CA LYS A 60 3.52 -1.05 6.25
C LYS A 60 3.07 0.08 5.32
N SER A 61 3.86 1.14 5.25
CA SER A 61 3.74 2.17 4.21
C SER A 61 4.82 2.00 3.14
N TYR A 62 4.53 2.50 1.95
CA TYR A 62 5.46 2.46 0.80
C TYR A 62 5.48 3.84 0.15
N ASP A 63 6.66 4.45 0.02
CA ASP A 63 6.84 5.72 -0.68
C ASP A 63 7.16 5.46 -2.15
N VAL A 64 6.17 5.67 -3.03
CA VAL A 64 6.31 5.41 -4.45
C VAL A 64 5.64 6.53 -5.27
N GLY A 65 6.41 7.13 -6.17
CA GLY A 65 5.85 8.10 -7.13
C GLY A 65 5.18 9.32 -6.49
N ASN A 66 5.74 9.87 -5.42
CA ASN A 66 5.19 10.96 -4.63
C ASN A 66 3.87 10.64 -3.91
N THR A 67 3.63 9.36 -3.65
CA THR A 67 2.42 8.87 -2.96
C THR A 67 2.83 7.88 -1.87
N TYR A 68 2.29 8.06 -0.67
CA TYR A 68 2.35 7.05 0.38
C TYR A 68 1.23 6.04 0.18
N PHE A 69 1.59 4.79 -0.09
CA PHE A 69 0.67 3.67 -0.09
C PHE A 69 0.69 3.02 1.28
N ILE A 70 -0.39 3.19 2.03
CA ILE A 70 -0.53 2.67 3.39
C ILE A 70 -1.28 1.34 3.32
N ALA A 71 -0.57 0.25 3.56
CA ALA A 71 -1.16 -1.09 3.62
C ALA A 71 -1.69 -1.35 5.03
N LEU A 72 -2.99 -1.57 5.13
CA LEU A 72 -3.70 -1.89 6.37
C LEU A 72 -4.41 -3.24 6.23
N LYS A 73 -4.46 -4.03 7.30
CA LYS A 73 -5.26 -5.26 7.34
C LYS A 73 -6.62 -4.96 7.98
N GLY A 74 -7.68 -5.38 7.34
CA GLY A 74 -9.05 -5.22 7.84
C GLY A 74 -9.71 -3.89 7.49
N ILE A 75 -9.09 -3.05 6.65
CA ILE A 75 -9.65 -1.75 6.25
C ILE A 75 -10.91 -1.89 5.37
N ARG A 76 -11.14 -3.03 4.73
CA ARG A 76 -12.35 -3.30 3.95
C ARG A 76 -13.64 -3.26 4.77
N ARG A 77 -13.54 -3.43 6.09
CA ARG A 77 -14.70 -3.33 7.01
C ARG A 77 -15.09 -1.89 7.26
N VAL A 78 -14.21 -0.94 6.98
CA VAL A 78 -14.46 0.49 7.14
C VAL A 78 -15.18 1.02 5.89
N PRO A 79 -16.26 1.82 6.03
CA PRO A 79 -16.96 2.40 4.90
C PRO A 79 -16.04 3.22 4.01
N ILE A 80 -16.18 3.07 2.69
CA ILE A 80 -15.27 3.68 1.71
C ILE A 80 -15.20 5.22 1.79
N ASN A 81 -16.31 5.86 2.18
CA ASN A 81 -16.34 7.31 2.39
C ASN A 81 -15.45 7.74 3.56
N MET A 82 -15.38 6.92 4.62
CA MET A 82 -14.50 7.18 5.76
C MET A 82 -13.04 6.93 5.40
N VAL A 83 -12.76 5.89 4.63
CA VAL A 83 -11.40 5.64 4.12
C VAL A 83 -10.92 6.80 3.26
N ARG A 84 -11.77 7.33 2.36
CA ARG A 84 -11.44 8.51 1.55
C ARG A 84 -11.21 9.76 2.40
N SER A 85 -12.08 10.01 3.37
CA SER A 85 -11.89 11.13 4.29
C SER A 85 -10.57 11.01 5.08
N LEU A 86 -10.19 9.79 5.46
CA LEU A 86 -8.90 9.53 6.11
C LEU A 86 -7.73 9.77 5.16
N GLU A 87 -7.83 9.31 3.89
CA GLU A 87 -6.82 9.58 2.85
C GLU A 87 -6.61 11.09 2.65
N ASP A 88 -7.69 11.87 2.58
CA ASP A 88 -7.65 13.32 2.38
C ASP A 88 -6.98 14.02 3.57
N LYS A 89 -7.40 13.72 4.80
CA LYS A 89 -6.81 14.29 6.02
C LYS A 89 -5.31 13.94 6.16
N LEU A 90 -4.94 12.67 5.88
CA LEU A 90 -3.54 12.26 5.90
C LEU A 90 -2.72 12.94 4.81
N THR A 91 -3.30 13.18 3.64
CA THR A 91 -2.67 13.92 2.54
C THR A 91 -2.32 15.35 2.96
N GLU A 92 -3.24 16.01 3.65
CA GLU A 92 -3.00 17.37 4.18
C GLU A 92 -1.91 17.37 5.27
N MET A 93 -1.99 16.45 6.24
CA MET A 93 -1.04 16.39 7.35
C MET A 93 0.38 16.04 6.93
N LEU A 94 0.51 15.10 5.98
CA LEU A 94 1.82 14.61 5.52
C LEU A 94 2.37 15.41 4.33
N ASN A 95 1.60 16.34 3.77
CA ASN A 95 1.93 17.10 2.56
C ASN A 95 2.36 16.20 1.39
N ARG A 96 1.79 15.01 1.30
CA ARG A 96 2.06 13.97 0.30
C ARG A 96 0.75 13.26 -0.03
N ARG A 97 0.56 12.87 -1.27
CA ARG A 97 -0.59 12.02 -1.61
C ARG A 97 -0.59 10.75 -0.77
N VAL A 98 -1.76 10.39 -0.26
CA VAL A 98 -1.95 9.16 0.50
C VAL A 98 -2.96 8.28 -0.20
N LYS A 99 -2.66 7.00 -0.27
CA LYS A 99 -3.58 5.96 -0.74
C LYS A 99 -3.57 4.79 0.23
N ILE A 100 -4.72 4.47 0.78
CA ILE A 100 -4.90 3.33 1.67
C ILE A 100 -5.29 2.11 0.84
N ILE A 101 -4.64 0.98 1.10
CA ILE A 101 -4.91 -0.31 0.47
C ILE A 101 -5.11 -1.40 1.52
N GLU A 102 -5.98 -2.37 1.23
CA GLU A 102 -6.07 -3.60 2.03
C GLU A 102 -4.84 -4.46 1.76
N TYR A 103 -4.10 -4.79 2.82
CA TYR A 103 -3.04 -5.77 2.70
C TYR A 103 -3.63 -7.17 2.48
N THR A 104 -3.23 -7.81 1.41
CA THR A 104 -3.57 -9.18 1.08
C THR A 104 -2.37 -9.90 0.47
N ALA A 105 -2.29 -11.21 0.66
CA ALA A 105 -1.29 -12.05 0.00
C ALA A 105 -1.66 -12.37 -1.46
N ASP A 106 -2.91 -12.13 -1.84
CA ASP A 106 -3.38 -12.34 -3.22
C ASP A 106 -2.96 -11.16 -4.10
N ILE A 107 -2.05 -11.46 -5.04
CA ILE A 107 -1.55 -10.46 -5.97
C ILE A 107 -2.63 -9.92 -6.91
N ASN A 108 -3.64 -10.71 -7.28
CA ASN A 108 -4.73 -10.26 -8.15
C ASN A 108 -5.55 -9.17 -7.45
N GLU A 109 -5.82 -9.35 -6.15
CA GLU A 109 -6.51 -8.36 -5.35
C GLU A 109 -5.69 -7.07 -5.20
N LEU A 110 -4.38 -7.17 -4.89
CA LEU A 110 -3.48 -6.03 -4.79
C LEU A 110 -3.43 -5.24 -6.10
N VAL A 111 -3.22 -5.96 -7.21
CA VAL A 111 -3.17 -5.36 -8.55
C VAL A 111 -4.47 -4.64 -8.87
N THR A 112 -5.62 -5.24 -8.55
CA THR A 112 -6.93 -4.63 -8.78
C THR A 112 -7.12 -3.35 -7.98
N GLN A 113 -6.71 -3.33 -6.72
CA GLN A 113 -6.81 -2.14 -5.87
C GLN A 113 -5.91 -1.00 -6.37
N ILE A 114 -4.65 -1.31 -6.73
CA ILE A 114 -3.65 -0.31 -7.13
C ILE A 114 -3.94 0.21 -8.54
N ALA A 115 -4.38 -0.65 -9.45
CA ALA A 115 -4.66 -0.29 -10.84
C ALA A 115 -6.01 0.38 -11.06
N TYR A 116 -6.91 0.37 -10.08
CA TYR A 116 -8.25 0.95 -10.25
C TYR A 116 -8.19 2.38 -10.82
N PRO A 117 -9.00 2.72 -11.83
CA PRO A 117 -10.10 1.97 -12.45
C PRO A 117 -9.72 1.07 -13.65
N ALA A 118 -8.44 0.86 -13.92
CA ALA A 118 -8.00 -0.06 -14.97
C ALA A 118 -8.34 -1.51 -14.59
N LYS A 119 -8.49 -2.36 -15.61
CA LYS A 119 -8.71 -3.81 -15.45
C LYS A 119 -7.46 -4.57 -15.92
N PRO A 120 -6.49 -4.81 -15.04
CA PRO A 120 -5.30 -5.56 -15.37
C PRO A 120 -5.58 -7.06 -15.49
N THR A 121 -4.71 -7.76 -16.23
CA THR A 121 -4.62 -9.22 -16.21
C THR A 121 -3.29 -9.61 -15.58
N VAL A 122 -3.31 -10.59 -14.69
CA VAL A 122 -2.11 -11.08 -14.00
C VAL A 122 -1.78 -12.47 -14.52
N ALA A 123 -0.54 -12.69 -14.91
CA ALA A 123 -0.01 -13.99 -15.29
C ALA A 123 1.23 -14.29 -14.43
N THR A 124 1.29 -15.47 -13.82
CA THR A 124 2.47 -15.91 -13.08
C THR A 124 3.12 -17.07 -13.82
N THR A 125 4.39 -16.93 -14.12
CA THR A 125 5.20 -17.97 -14.78
C THR A 125 6.21 -18.52 -13.77
N TRP A 126 6.23 -19.83 -13.60
CA TRP A 126 7.24 -20.51 -12.82
C TRP A 126 8.46 -20.77 -13.69
N LEU A 127 9.62 -20.39 -13.18
CA LEU A 127 10.90 -20.58 -13.86
C LEU A 127 11.53 -21.93 -13.43
N PRO A 128 12.41 -22.52 -14.28
CA PRO A 128 13.05 -23.81 -13.98
C PRO A 128 13.91 -23.82 -12.71
N ASP A 129 14.36 -22.65 -12.25
CA ASP A 129 15.13 -22.47 -11.01
C ASP A 129 14.26 -22.43 -9.74
N GLY A 130 12.94 -22.68 -9.87
CA GLY A 130 11.97 -22.66 -8.77
C GLY A 130 11.49 -21.25 -8.39
N THR A 131 11.97 -20.20 -9.04
CA THR A 131 11.46 -18.85 -8.85
C THR A 131 10.19 -18.59 -9.67
N SER A 132 9.42 -17.60 -9.30
CA SER A 132 8.24 -17.17 -10.07
C SER A 132 8.36 -15.72 -10.49
N GLU A 133 8.00 -15.46 -11.72
CA GLU A 133 7.87 -14.11 -12.26
C GLU A 133 6.39 -13.79 -12.48
N THR A 134 5.94 -12.66 -11.95
CA THR A 134 4.56 -12.20 -12.15
C THR A 134 4.54 -11.06 -13.14
N GLU A 135 3.76 -11.21 -14.19
CA GLU A 135 3.54 -10.17 -15.20
C GLU A 135 2.11 -9.63 -15.07
N VAL A 136 2.03 -8.31 -14.86
CA VAL A 136 0.76 -7.57 -14.86
C VAL A 136 0.61 -6.89 -16.22
N ARG A 137 -0.42 -7.27 -16.96
CA ARG A 137 -0.72 -6.71 -18.28
C ARG A 137 -1.85 -5.72 -18.19
N ILE A 138 -1.64 -4.52 -18.72
CA ILE A 138 -2.62 -3.43 -18.70
C ILE A 138 -2.84 -2.97 -20.14
N MET A 139 -4.10 -2.91 -20.56
CA MET A 139 -4.45 -2.43 -21.90
C MET A 139 -4.05 -0.97 -22.05
N ARG A 140 -3.51 -0.59 -23.22
CA ARG A 140 -3.09 0.79 -23.54
C ARG A 140 -4.18 1.83 -23.28
N ARG A 141 -5.45 1.50 -23.55
CA ARG A 141 -6.60 2.37 -23.26
C ARG A 141 -6.77 2.65 -21.76
N ASP A 142 -6.49 1.63 -20.93
CA ASP A 142 -6.66 1.68 -19.47
C ASP A 142 -5.43 2.26 -18.79
N ALA A 143 -4.24 2.11 -19.41
CA ALA A 143 -2.99 2.69 -18.90
C ALA A 143 -3.07 4.22 -18.76
N ARG A 144 -3.84 4.90 -19.61
CA ARG A 144 -4.08 6.36 -19.49
C ARG A 144 -4.88 6.76 -18.26
N ARG A 145 -5.58 5.83 -17.63
CA ARG A 145 -6.39 6.03 -16.42
C ARG A 145 -5.64 5.68 -15.14
N LEU A 146 -4.46 5.09 -15.26
CA LEU A 146 -3.62 4.77 -14.12
C LEU A 146 -3.18 6.04 -13.40
N ARG A 147 -3.24 6.01 -12.09
CA ARG A 147 -2.73 7.08 -11.23
C ARG A 147 -1.22 6.98 -10.98
N LEU A 148 -0.66 5.79 -11.20
CA LEU A 148 0.76 5.47 -11.10
C LEU A 148 1.34 5.14 -12.47
N LYS A 149 2.61 5.47 -12.64
CA LYS A 149 3.37 4.97 -13.80
C LYS A 149 3.52 3.45 -13.69
N PRO A 150 3.52 2.70 -14.81
CA PRO A 150 3.71 1.24 -14.78
C PRO A 150 4.97 0.79 -14.03
N THR A 151 6.06 1.56 -14.13
CA THR A 151 7.31 1.31 -13.40
C THR A 151 7.16 1.45 -11.88
N ASP A 152 6.43 2.47 -11.43
CA ASP A 152 6.17 2.69 -10.01
C ASP A 152 5.21 1.64 -9.45
N MET A 153 4.22 1.23 -10.26
CA MET A 153 3.32 0.14 -9.91
C MET A 153 4.07 -1.19 -9.76
N ALA A 154 5.01 -1.50 -10.67
CA ALA A 154 5.85 -2.69 -10.58
C ALA A 154 6.69 -2.68 -9.29
N ARG A 155 7.31 -1.54 -8.97
CA ARG A 155 8.10 -1.35 -7.75
C ARG A 155 7.24 -1.56 -6.49
N LEU A 156 6.07 -0.95 -6.44
CA LEU A 156 5.14 -1.08 -5.32
C LEU A 156 4.70 -2.54 -5.11
N LEU A 157 4.24 -3.20 -6.18
CA LEU A 157 3.81 -4.58 -6.12
C LEU A 157 4.94 -5.52 -5.70
N SER A 158 6.15 -5.33 -6.24
CA SER A 158 7.32 -6.12 -5.85
C SER A 158 7.67 -5.92 -4.38
N ALA A 159 7.59 -4.69 -3.86
CA ALA A 159 7.86 -4.39 -2.45
C ALA A 159 6.81 -5.01 -1.49
N ILE A 160 5.52 -4.99 -1.88
CA ILE A 160 4.45 -5.57 -1.04
C ILE A 160 4.52 -7.10 -1.04
N THR A 161 4.76 -7.72 -2.19
CA THR A 161 4.68 -9.19 -2.35
C THR A 161 6.02 -9.89 -2.11
N ASN A 162 7.10 -9.13 -2.03
CA ASN A 162 8.48 -9.64 -2.00
C ASN A 162 8.78 -10.60 -3.17
N ARG A 163 8.22 -10.31 -4.36
CA ARG A 163 8.37 -11.10 -5.58
C ARG A 163 8.73 -10.20 -6.75
N SER A 164 9.34 -10.77 -7.80
CA SER A 164 9.58 -10.05 -9.04
C SER A 164 8.25 -9.81 -9.77
N VAL A 165 7.84 -8.54 -9.90
CA VAL A 165 6.62 -8.16 -10.62
C VAL A 165 6.99 -7.22 -11.75
N LYS A 166 6.57 -7.57 -12.98
CA LYS A 166 6.68 -6.72 -14.16
C LYS A 166 5.32 -6.18 -14.56
N VAL A 167 5.26 -4.91 -14.94
CA VAL A 167 4.02 -4.30 -15.45
C VAL A 167 4.22 -3.91 -16.91
N ARG A 168 3.41 -4.45 -17.79
CA ARG A 168 3.45 -4.16 -19.23
C ARG A 168 2.16 -3.53 -19.72
N VAL A 169 2.30 -2.51 -20.56
CA VAL A 169 1.19 -1.92 -21.29
C VAL A 169 1.12 -2.58 -22.67
N ILE A 170 0.01 -3.29 -22.93
CA ILE A 170 -0.18 -4.07 -24.14
C ILE A 170 -1.20 -3.42 -25.10
N GLY A 171 -0.98 -3.59 -26.41
CA GLY A 171 -1.94 -3.27 -27.46
C GLY A 171 -3.02 -4.35 -27.61
N ARG A 172 -4.06 -4.08 -28.42
CA ARG A 172 -5.12 -5.07 -28.71
C ARG A 172 -4.60 -6.34 -29.35
N ASP A 173 -3.56 -6.23 -30.16
CA ASP A 173 -3.04 -7.33 -31.00
C ASP A 173 -2.18 -8.34 -30.19
N GLN A 174 -1.85 -8.04 -28.95
CA GLN A 174 -0.98 -8.85 -28.09
C GLN A 174 -1.74 -9.72 -27.07
N LEU A 175 -3.07 -9.73 -27.11
CA LEU A 175 -3.90 -10.55 -26.21
C LEU A 175 -4.00 -12.03 -26.64
N ASN A 176 -3.75 -12.34 -27.93
CA ASN A 176 -3.99 -13.66 -28.51
C ASN A 176 -2.73 -14.53 -28.64
N THR A 177 -1.61 -14.11 -28.08
CA THR A 177 -0.34 -14.87 -28.13
C THR A 177 0.10 -15.32 -26.73
N ALA A 178 -0.77 -16.07 -26.05
CA ALA A 178 -0.41 -16.79 -24.82
C ALA A 178 -1.17 -18.09 -24.74
#